data_5be2025dd3b1a9f5920a373da7f6ec86
#
_entry.id   5be2025dd3b1a9f5920a373da7f6ec86
#
_cell.length_a   1.000
_cell.length_b   1.000
_cell.length_c   1.000
_cell.angle_alpha   90.00
_cell.angle_beta   90.00
_cell.angle_gamma   90.00
#
_symmetry.space_group_name_H-M   'P 1'
#
loop_
_entity.id
_entity.type
_entity.pdbx_description
1 polymer ?
#
loop_
_entity_poly.entity_id
_entity_poly.type
_entity_poly.pdbx_seq_one_letter_code
_entity_poly.pdbx_strand_id
1 'polypeptide(L)'
;VENLFEVGDRPSFEEVLLARENRWNVQQKLLEKYSLPLLSFKLNIPGPVKNNRTIYKIFLKGCCQIRHMLMVNKWDIVFEKHWNFPTGPEYICIVNMKEPIELKRKTIELEEKPLGRLYDIDIVIKDGNQMVKLSRTELGFDERECFICNKSAKICGRSRAHSVKEMQMKLSEIILTFID
;
A
#
# COMPACT_ATOMS: atom_id res chain seq x y z
N VAL A 1 11.88 -10.87 19.83
CA VAL A 1 10.62 -10.42 19.19
C VAL A 1 9.99 -11.60 18.49
N GLU A 2 8.69 -11.83 18.70
CA GLU A 2 7.91 -12.85 18.01
C GLU A 2 7.73 -12.46 16.54
N ASN A 3 7.86 -13.44 15.62
CA ASN A 3 7.59 -13.19 14.21
C ASN A 3 6.08 -13.22 13.94
N LEU A 4 5.49 -12.07 13.71
CA LEU A 4 4.04 -11.90 13.48
C LEU A 4 3.56 -12.47 12.12
N PHE A 5 4.45 -12.99 11.28
CA PHE A 5 4.17 -13.48 9.92
C PHE A 5 4.38 -15.00 9.77
N GLU A 6 4.46 -15.75 10.87
CA GLU A 6 4.62 -17.21 10.81
C GLU A 6 3.33 -17.95 10.44
N VAL A 7 2.19 -17.42 10.91
CA VAL A 7 0.87 -18.02 10.73
C VAL A 7 -0.04 -17.06 9.97
N GLY A 8 -0.81 -17.59 9.02
CA GLY A 8 -1.77 -16.83 8.21
C GLY A 8 -1.95 -17.41 6.82
N ASP A 9 -2.68 -16.68 5.99
CA ASP A 9 -2.99 -17.06 4.62
C ASP A 9 -1.72 -17.03 3.74
N ARG A 10 -1.49 -18.13 3.04
CA ARG A 10 -0.35 -18.35 2.14
C ARG A 10 -0.84 -18.61 0.72
N PRO A 11 -1.28 -17.59 -0.01
CA PRO A 11 -1.78 -17.77 -1.36
C PRO A 11 -0.70 -18.32 -2.30
N SER A 12 -1.13 -19.08 -3.30
CA SER A 12 -0.27 -19.53 -4.38
C SER A 12 0.20 -18.35 -5.25
N PHE A 13 1.18 -18.60 -6.10
CA PHE A 13 1.66 -17.59 -7.05
C PHE A 13 0.55 -17.17 -8.02
N GLU A 14 -0.25 -18.13 -8.50
CA GLU A 14 -1.39 -17.93 -9.40
C GLU A 14 -2.47 -17.06 -8.74
N GLU A 15 -2.81 -17.32 -7.48
CA GLU A 15 -3.77 -16.50 -6.71
C GLU A 15 -3.29 -15.06 -6.56
N VAL A 16 -1.99 -14.85 -6.33
CA VAL A 16 -1.41 -13.50 -6.24
C VAL A 16 -1.46 -12.78 -7.60
N LEU A 17 -1.20 -13.48 -8.71
CA LEU A 17 -1.31 -12.91 -10.06
C LEU A 17 -2.75 -12.53 -10.38
N LEU A 18 -3.70 -13.43 -10.11
CA LEU A 18 -5.13 -13.18 -10.31
C LEU A 18 -5.63 -11.98 -9.48
N ALA A 19 -5.18 -11.87 -8.23
CA ALA A 19 -5.51 -10.71 -7.38
C ALA A 19 -4.99 -9.38 -7.98
N ARG A 20 -3.79 -9.39 -8.58
CA ARG A 20 -3.25 -8.20 -9.28
C ARG A 20 -4.07 -7.82 -10.50
N GLU A 21 -4.45 -8.80 -11.31
CA GLU A 21 -5.30 -8.60 -12.50
C GLU A 21 -6.67 -8.08 -12.11
N ASN A 22 -7.32 -8.69 -11.13
CA ASN A 22 -8.62 -8.25 -10.62
C ASN A 22 -8.55 -6.80 -10.10
N ARG A 23 -7.52 -6.44 -9.35
CA ARG A 23 -7.31 -5.07 -8.85
C ARG A 23 -7.17 -4.10 -10.03
N TRP A 24 -6.37 -4.44 -11.04
CA TRP A 24 -6.20 -3.61 -12.24
C TRP A 24 -7.54 -3.39 -12.95
N ASN A 25 -8.34 -4.45 -13.14
CA ASN A 25 -9.65 -4.37 -13.76
C ASN A 25 -10.63 -3.48 -12.97
N VAL A 26 -10.61 -3.58 -11.63
CA VAL A 26 -11.43 -2.73 -10.75
C VAL A 26 -11.00 -1.26 -10.86
N GLN A 27 -9.69 -0.98 -10.84
CA GLN A 27 -9.14 0.36 -10.97
C GLN A 27 -9.56 0.99 -12.32
N GLN A 28 -9.44 0.24 -13.42
CA GLN A 28 -9.83 0.70 -14.74
C GLN A 28 -11.30 1.09 -14.80
N LYS A 29 -12.20 0.20 -14.35
CA LYS A 29 -13.65 0.47 -14.32
C LYS A 29 -14.02 1.70 -13.48
N LEU A 30 -13.37 1.88 -12.34
CA LEU A 30 -13.61 3.04 -11.48
C LEU A 30 -13.11 4.34 -12.11
N LEU A 31 -11.93 4.34 -12.72
CA LEU A 31 -11.39 5.51 -13.43
C LEU A 31 -12.22 5.88 -14.67
N GLU A 32 -12.75 4.90 -15.39
CA GLU A 32 -13.67 5.13 -16.50
C GLU A 32 -14.98 5.78 -16.03
N LYS A 33 -15.52 5.29 -14.89
CA LYS A 33 -16.78 5.78 -14.34
C LYS A 33 -16.68 7.18 -13.76
N TYR A 34 -15.64 7.48 -12.99
CA TYR A 34 -15.57 8.71 -12.21
C TYR A 34 -14.68 9.78 -12.80
N SER A 35 -13.67 9.41 -13.60
CA SER A 35 -12.66 10.33 -14.18
C SER A 35 -11.98 11.23 -13.13
N LEU A 36 -11.82 10.71 -11.91
CA LEU A 36 -11.20 11.36 -10.76
C LEU A 36 -10.02 10.50 -10.25
N PRO A 37 -9.07 11.08 -9.50
CA PRO A 37 -7.97 10.31 -8.92
C PRO A 37 -8.44 9.15 -8.05
N LEU A 38 -7.82 8.00 -8.24
CA LEU A 38 -8.03 6.78 -7.49
C LEU A 38 -6.85 6.56 -6.54
N LEU A 39 -7.14 6.36 -5.25
CA LEU A 39 -6.18 5.91 -4.26
C LEU A 39 -6.39 4.41 -4.06
N SER A 40 -5.33 3.63 -4.24
CA SER A 40 -5.29 2.19 -3.99
C SER A 40 -4.28 1.90 -2.89
N PHE A 41 -4.72 1.25 -1.82
CA PHE A 41 -3.90 0.94 -0.66
C PHE A 41 -3.90 -0.54 -0.35
N LYS A 42 -2.72 -1.05 -0.11
CA LYS A 42 -2.46 -2.39 0.44
C LYS A 42 -1.22 -2.36 1.31
N LEU A 43 -0.90 -3.48 1.96
CA LEU A 43 0.32 -3.63 2.73
C LEU A 43 1.40 -4.34 1.91
N ASN A 44 2.64 -3.88 2.06
CA ASN A 44 3.82 -4.54 1.51
C ASN A 44 4.39 -5.51 2.53
N ILE A 45 3.94 -6.77 2.49
CA ILE A 45 4.34 -7.82 3.43
C ILE A 45 5.29 -8.81 2.73
N PRO A 46 6.55 -8.93 3.19
CA PRO A 46 7.50 -9.89 2.65
C PRO A 46 7.16 -11.32 3.05
N GLY A 47 7.45 -12.26 2.16
CA GLY A 47 7.27 -13.69 2.40
C GLY A 47 5.91 -14.23 1.96
N PRO A 48 5.64 -15.52 2.28
CA PRO A 48 4.47 -16.22 1.76
C PRO A 48 3.17 -15.85 2.48
N VAL A 49 3.20 -15.49 3.76
CA VAL A 49 2.01 -15.07 4.52
C VAL A 49 1.61 -13.68 4.07
N LYS A 50 0.39 -13.55 3.54
CA LYS A 50 -0.14 -12.29 3.01
C LYS A 50 -1.28 -11.71 3.83
N ASN A 51 -1.92 -12.51 4.66
CA ASN A 51 -2.97 -12.06 5.56
C ASN A 51 -3.00 -12.87 6.86
N ASN A 52 -3.31 -12.19 7.94
CA ASN A 52 -3.65 -12.74 9.25
C ASN A 52 -4.30 -11.64 10.09
N ARG A 53 -4.70 -11.97 11.32
CA ARG A 53 -5.37 -11.01 12.21
C ARG A 53 -4.56 -9.75 12.47
N THR A 54 -3.24 -9.85 12.62
CA THR A 54 -2.35 -8.72 12.87
C THR A 54 -2.20 -7.85 11.62
N ILE A 55 -1.95 -8.47 10.46
CA ILE A 55 -1.88 -7.78 9.16
C ILE A 55 -3.17 -7.00 8.91
N TYR A 56 -4.33 -7.63 9.15
CA TYR A 56 -5.61 -6.96 8.95
C TYR A 56 -5.84 -5.78 9.91
N LYS A 57 -5.42 -5.89 11.18
CA LYS A 57 -5.47 -4.75 12.12
C LYS A 57 -4.63 -3.57 11.64
N ILE A 58 -3.42 -3.81 11.15
CA ILE A 58 -2.54 -2.76 10.61
C ILE A 58 -3.16 -2.12 9.38
N PHE A 59 -3.73 -2.93 8.50
CA PHE A 59 -4.46 -2.44 7.33
C PHE A 59 -5.61 -1.51 7.72
N LEU A 60 -6.45 -1.89 8.68
CA LEU A 60 -7.54 -1.03 9.15
C LEU A 60 -7.02 0.28 9.76
N LYS A 61 -5.90 0.25 10.49
CA LYS A 61 -5.23 1.46 10.98
C LYS A 61 -4.76 2.36 9.84
N GLY A 62 -4.21 1.76 8.77
CA GLY A 62 -3.86 2.48 7.54
C GLY A 62 -5.07 3.13 6.87
N CYS A 63 -6.19 2.41 6.75
CA CYS A 63 -7.44 2.97 6.22
C CYS A 63 -7.91 4.18 7.04
N CYS A 64 -7.87 4.10 8.37
CA CYS A 64 -8.22 5.22 9.25
C CYS A 64 -7.29 6.43 9.04
N GLN A 65 -5.98 6.20 8.90
CA GLN A 65 -5.02 7.28 8.66
C GLN A 65 -5.22 7.94 7.29
N ILE A 66 -5.52 7.15 6.24
CA ILE A 66 -5.85 7.68 4.90
C ILE A 66 -7.12 8.52 4.96
N ARG A 67 -8.21 8.01 5.56
CA ARG A 67 -9.45 8.78 5.71
C ARG A 67 -9.25 10.06 6.50
N HIS A 68 -8.49 10.00 7.60
CA HIS A 68 -8.16 11.19 8.39
C HIS A 68 -7.38 12.21 7.56
N MET A 69 -6.38 11.79 6.81
CA MET A 69 -5.60 12.66 5.90
C MET A 69 -6.51 13.32 4.87
N LEU A 70 -7.42 12.58 4.23
CA LEU A 70 -8.37 13.13 3.26
C LEU A 70 -9.30 14.15 3.92
N MET A 71 -9.84 13.84 5.09
CA MET A 71 -10.73 14.71 5.86
C MET A 71 -10.06 16.04 6.26
N VAL A 72 -8.83 15.98 6.78
CA VAL A 72 -8.07 17.18 7.20
C VAL A 72 -7.78 18.10 6.01
N ASN A 73 -7.52 17.53 4.83
CA ASN A 73 -7.30 18.30 3.60
C ASN A 73 -8.59 18.70 2.89
N LYS A 74 -9.78 18.36 3.45
CA LYS A 74 -11.10 18.64 2.87
C LYS A 74 -11.27 18.04 1.47
N TRP A 75 -10.76 16.86 1.27
CA TRP A 75 -10.88 16.08 0.04
C TRP A 75 -11.95 15.00 0.21
N ASP A 76 -13.06 15.17 -0.48
CA ASP A 76 -14.22 14.30 -0.35
C ASP A 76 -13.99 12.94 -1.02
N ILE A 77 -14.42 11.88 -0.35
CA ILE A 77 -14.45 10.52 -0.91
C ILE A 77 -15.78 10.35 -1.65
N VAL A 78 -15.71 10.11 -2.96
CA VAL A 78 -16.89 9.88 -3.82
C VAL A 78 -17.29 8.41 -3.83
N PHE A 79 -16.31 7.53 -3.70
CA PHE A 79 -16.47 6.09 -3.64
C PHE A 79 -15.37 5.49 -2.77
N GLU A 80 -15.71 4.50 -1.96
CA GLU A 80 -14.70 3.69 -1.27
C GLU A 80 -15.16 2.25 -1.09
N LYS A 81 -14.19 1.36 -1.07
CA LYS A 81 -14.40 -0.05 -0.77
C LYS A 81 -13.13 -0.70 -0.23
N HIS A 82 -13.29 -1.65 0.69
CA HIS A 82 -12.18 -2.50 1.12
C HIS A 82 -12.58 -3.97 1.07
N TRP A 83 -11.59 -4.83 0.96
CA TRP A 83 -11.71 -6.28 0.97
C TRP A 83 -10.67 -6.88 1.90
N ASN A 84 -10.99 -8.01 2.48
CA ASN A 84 -10.08 -8.81 3.29
C ASN A 84 -9.81 -10.14 2.60
N PHE A 85 -8.92 -10.13 1.61
CA PHE A 85 -8.58 -11.31 0.82
C PHE A 85 -7.45 -12.13 1.46
N PRO A 86 -7.36 -13.46 1.22
CA PRO A 86 -6.19 -14.26 1.57
C PRO A 86 -4.88 -13.73 0.95
N THR A 87 -4.95 -13.11 -0.23
CA THR A 87 -3.83 -12.47 -0.93
C THR A 87 -3.36 -11.14 -0.31
N GLY A 88 -3.99 -10.72 0.76
CA GLY A 88 -3.82 -9.48 1.48
C GLY A 88 -5.04 -8.58 1.42
N PRO A 89 -5.25 -7.78 2.47
CA PRO A 89 -6.33 -6.80 2.47
C PRO A 89 -6.06 -5.65 1.49
N GLU A 90 -7.11 -5.14 0.87
CA GLU A 90 -7.04 -4.07 -0.13
C GLU A 90 -8.10 -2.99 0.14
N TYR A 91 -7.75 -1.74 -0.10
CA TYR A 91 -8.65 -0.59 -0.03
C TYR A 91 -8.51 0.26 -1.28
N ILE A 92 -9.63 0.74 -1.79
CA ILE A 92 -9.71 1.67 -2.91
C ILE A 92 -10.67 2.79 -2.55
N CYS A 93 -10.29 4.02 -2.87
CA CYS A 93 -11.22 5.14 -2.89
C CYS A 93 -11.01 6.06 -4.10
N ILE A 94 -12.09 6.72 -4.52
CA ILE A 94 -12.09 7.80 -5.50
C ILE A 94 -12.18 9.11 -4.74
N VAL A 95 -11.28 10.02 -5.02
CA VAL A 95 -11.14 11.29 -4.31
C VAL A 95 -11.57 12.45 -5.23
N ASN A 96 -12.52 13.26 -4.76
CA ASN A 96 -12.96 14.46 -5.50
C ASN A 96 -11.93 15.58 -5.33
N MET A 97 -10.96 15.62 -6.24
CA MET A 97 -9.92 16.65 -6.27
C MET A 97 -9.37 16.86 -7.67
N LYS A 98 -8.78 18.03 -7.90
CA LYS A 98 -8.22 18.41 -9.21
C LYS A 98 -6.70 18.20 -9.30
N GLU A 99 -6.02 18.22 -8.17
CA GLU A 99 -4.55 18.19 -8.10
C GLU A 99 -4.02 16.84 -7.55
N PRO A 100 -3.98 15.76 -8.35
CA PRO A 100 -3.61 14.43 -7.88
C PRO A 100 -2.16 14.35 -7.38
N ILE A 101 -1.30 15.28 -7.78
CA ILE A 101 0.08 15.39 -7.30
C ILE A 101 0.09 15.68 -5.80
N GLU A 102 -0.78 16.57 -5.31
CA GLU A 102 -0.89 16.87 -3.87
C GLU A 102 -1.37 15.66 -3.07
N LEU A 103 -2.32 14.89 -3.63
CA LEU A 103 -2.74 13.63 -3.02
C LEU A 103 -1.57 12.67 -2.89
N LYS A 104 -0.74 12.53 -3.96
CA LYS A 104 0.44 11.68 -3.91
C LYS A 104 1.46 12.16 -2.88
N ARG A 105 1.71 13.47 -2.77
CA ARG A 105 2.60 14.05 -1.74
C ARG A 105 2.13 13.66 -0.33
N LYS A 106 0.84 13.84 -0.04
CA LYS A 106 0.26 13.48 1.27
C LYS A 106 0.31 11.98 1.57
N THR A 107 0.15 11.12 0.58
CA THR A 107 0.33 9.68 0.78
C THR A 107 1.79 9.30 1.03
N ILE A 108 2.76 9.98 0.41
CA ILE A 108 4.19 9.78 0.69
C ILE A 108 4.49 10.15 2.15
N GLU A 109 3.97 11.28 2.66
CA GLU A 109 4.11 11.66 4.08
C GLU A 109 3.56 10.56 5.04
N LEU A 110 2.49 9.87 4.67
CA LEU A 110 1.98 8.73 5.45
C LEU A 110 2.91 7.52 5.38
N GLU A 111 3.46 7.23 4.19
CA GLU A 111 4.36 6.11 3.95
C GLU A 111 5.73 6.28 4.66
N GLU A 112 6.14 7.52 4.97
CA GLU A 112 7.38 7.83 5.68
C GLU A 112 7.28 7.69 7.20
N LYS A 113 6.06 7.63 7.75
CA LYS A 113 5.86 7.33 9.17
C LYS A 113 6.30 5.89 9.49
N PRO A 114 6.70 5.58 10.74
CA PRO A 114 7.21 4.25 11.08
C PRO A 114 6.29 3.10 10.65
N LEU A 115 4.99 3.14 10.98
CA LEU A 115 4.04 2.13 10.54
C LEU A 115 3.75 2.22 9.02
N GLY A 116 3.80 3.44 8.47
CA GLY A 116 3.61 3.73 7.05
C GLY A 116 4.65 3.08 6.13
N ARG A 117 5.76 2.62 6.69
CA ARG A 117 6.76 1.83 5.96
C ARG A 117 6.18 0.54 5.37
N LEU A 118 5.13 -0.02 6.00
CA LEU A 118 4.40 -1.17 5.49
C LEU A 118 3.37 -0.80 4.40
N TYR A 119 3.04 0.49 4.26
CA TYR A 119 1.99 0.93 3.34
C TYR A 119 2.50 0.97 1.90
N ASP A 120 1.66 0.51 0.98
CA ASP A 120 1.85 0.63 -0.45
C ASP A 120 0.62 1.37 -1.01
N ILE A 121 0.78 2.70 -1.17
CA ILE A 121 -0.30 3.61 -1.57
C ILE A 121 -0.02 4.12 -2.98
N ASP A 122 -0.77 3.60 -3.92
CA ASP A 122 -0.74 4.04 -5.31
C ASP A 122 -1.80 5.12 -5.56
N ILE A 123 -1.42 6.21 -6.20
CA ILE A 123 -2.35 7.17 -6.80
C ILE A 123 -2.37 6.90 -8.29
N VAL A 124 -3.55 6.59 -8.80
CA VAL A 124 -3.78 6.25 -10.21
C VAL A 124 -4.72 7.27 -10.82
N ILE A 125 -4.34 7.78 -11.98
CA ILE A 125 -5.14 8.74 -12.75
C ILE A 125 -5.40 8.20 -14.15
N LYS A 126 -6.40 8.77 -14.81
CA LYS A 126 -6.63 8.55 -16.22
C LYS A 126 -5.92 9.65 -17.01
N ASP A 127 -5.04 9.28 -17.91
CA ASP A 127 -4.38 10.16 -18.86
C ASP A 127 -4.75 9.69 -20.28
N GLY A 128 -5.61 10.43 -20.97
CA GLY A 128 -6.23 9.96 -22.20
C GLY A 128 -6.98 8.63 -21.98
N ASN A 129 -6.55 7.58 -22.67
CA ASN A 129 -7.11 6.23 -22.56
C ASN A 129 -6.27 5.30 -21.67
N GLN A 130 -5.25 5.83 -21.00
CA GLN A 130 -4.34 5.03 -20.18
C GLN A 130 -4.52 5.29 -18.69
N MET A 131 -4.27 4.26 -17.89
CA MET A 131 -4.10 4.40 -16.45
C MET A 131 -2.64 4.70 -16.15
N VAL A 132 -2.38 5.78 -15.42
CA VAL A 132 -1.03 6.20 -15.02
C VAL A 132 -0.93 6.23 -13.50
N LYS A 133 0.08 5.55 -12.96
CA LYS A 133 0.43 5.65 -11.55
C LYS A 133 1.41 6.79 -11.34
N LEU A 134 1.11 7.67 -10.39
CA LEU A 134 2.03 8.75 -10.02
C LEU A 134 3.22 8.18 -9.26
N SER A 135 4.41 8.40 -9.80
CA SER A 135 5.67 7.94 -9.22
C SER A 135 6.21 8.96 -8.21
N ARG A 136 6.69 8.49 -7.05
CA ARG A 136 7.34 9.36 -6.06
C ARG A 136 8.63 10.01 -6.59
N THR A 137 9.40 9.31 -7.40
CA THR A 137 10.65 9.80 -7.96
C THR A 137 10.44 10.88 -9.00
N GLU A 138 9.36 10.81 -9.80
CA GLU A 138 8.97 11.86 -10.74
C GLU A 138 8.54 13.15 -10.04
N LEU A 139 8.12 13.05 -8.77
CA LEU A 139 7.79 14.20 -7.92
C LEU A 139 8.98 14.73 -7.11
N GLY A 140 10.19 14.23 -7.36
CA GLY A 140 11.42 14.67 -6.69
C GLY A 140 11.67 14.05 -5.32
N PHE A 141 10.94 13.00 -4.94
CA PHE A 141 11.21 12.26 -3.70
C PHE A 141 12.17 11.10 -3.97
N ASP A 142 13.00 10.80 -2.98
CA ASP A 142 13.91 9.66 -3.03
C ASP A 142 13.17 8.31 -3.11
N GLU A 143 13.83 7.30 -3.67
CA GLU A 143 13.36 5.93 -3.59
C GLU A 143 13.22 5.48 -2.13
N ARG A 144 12.27 4.57 -1.87
CA ARG A 144 12.14 3.99 -0.54
C ARG A 144 13.41 3.25 -0.13
N GLU A 145 13.87 3.51 1.08
CA GLU A 145 14.95 2.77 1.69
C GLU A 145 14.52 1.36 2.11
N CYS A 146 15.47 0.46 2.15
CA CYS A 146 15.26 -0.89 2.69
C CYS A 146 14.92 -0.84 4.19
N PHE A 147 14.13 -1.79 4.69
CA PHE A 147 13.79 -1.89 6.11
C PHE A 147 15.01 -2.17 7.02
N ILE A 148 16.04 -2.79 6.47
CA ILE A 148 17.19 -3.32 7.22
C ILE A 148 18.42 -2.45 7.03
N CYS A 149 18.63 -1.93 5.82
CA CYS A 149 19.80 -1.11 5.49
C CYS A 149 19.37 0.16 4.73
N ASN A 150 20.28 1.13 4.62
CA ASN A 150 20.00 2.43 3.99
C ASN A 150 20.11 2.42 2.45
N LYS A 151 20.08 1.25 1.82
CA LYS A 151 20.05 1.11 0.35
C LYS A 151 18.63 1.18 -0.17
N SER A 152 18.47 1.45 -1.48
CA SER A 152 17.17 1.39 -2.14
C SER A 152 16.49 0.03 -1.90
N ALA A 153 15.22 0.06 -1.47
CA ALA A 153 14.42 -1.15 -1.26
C ALA A 153 14.29 -1.98 -2.54
N LYS A 154 14.26 -1.34 -3.72
CA LYS A 154 14.22 -2.03 -5.02
C LYS A 154 15.50 -2.81 -5.28
N ILE A 155 16.67 -2.23 -4.97
CA ILE A 155 17.98 -2.90 -5.14
C ILE A 155 18.05 -4.11 -4.21
N CYS A 156 17.72 -3.94 -2.92
CA CYS A 156 17.72 -5.05 -1.95
C CYS A 156 16.72 -6.14 -2.32
N GLY A 157 15.53 -5.80 -2.81
CA GLY A 157 14.53 -6.76 -3.26
C GLY A 157 14.98 -7.57 -4.48
N ARG A 158 15.60 -6.93 -5.46
CA ARG A 158 16.11 -7.60 -6.68
C ARG A 158 17.32 -8.50 -6.39
N SER A 159 18.26 -8.03 -5.57
CA SER A 159 19.45 -8.78 -5.19
C SER A 159 19.22 -9.82 -4.09
N ARG A 160 18.02 -9.84 -3.47
CA ARG A 160 17.70 -10.64 -2.28
C ARG A 160 18.76 -10.47 -1.18
N ALA A 161 19.19 -9.22 -0.97
CA ALA A 161 20.25 -8.86 -0.03
C ALA A 161 19.94 -9.24 1.43
N HIS A 162 18.67 -9.38 1.77
CA HIS A 162 18.17 -9.77 3.09
C HIS A 162 17.20 -10.93 2.96
N SER A 163 17.25 -11.84 3.92
CA SER A 163 16.30 -12.95 4.00
C SER A 163 14.89 -12.45 4.33
N VAL A 164 13.89 -13.21 3.91
CA VAL A 164 12.47 -12.92 4.28
C VAL A 164 12.31 -12.89 5.79
N LYS A 165 12.98 -13.78 6.52
CA LYS A 165 12.92 -13.86 7.98
C LYS A 165 13.45 -12.58 8.64
N GLU A 166 14.60 -12.06 8.21
CA GLU A 166 15.16 -10.79 8.72
C GLU A 166 14.18 -9.62 8.47
N MET A 167 13.62 -9.53 7.28
CA MET A 167 12.64 -8.49 6.96
C MET A 167 11.38 -8.62 7.83
N GLN A 168 10.87 -9.83 8.03
CA GLN A 168 9.69 -10.09 8.87
C GLN A 168 9.95 -9.76 10.34
N MET A 169 11.11 -10.11 10.87
CA MET A 169 11.50 -9.77 12.25
C MET A 169 11.57 -8.24 12.43
N LYS A 170 12.19 -7.53 11.49
CA LYS A 170 12.24 -6.06 11.54
C LYS A 170 10.86 -5.42 11.47
N LEU A 171 9.97 -5.93 10.62
CA LEU A 171 8.59 -5.47 10.56
C LEU A 171 7.82 -5.78 11.84
N SER A 172 8.05 -6.97 12.45
CA SER A 172 7.42 -7.32 13.72
C SER A 172 7.82 -6.35 14.84
N GLU A 173 9.10 -5.95 14.91
CA GLU A 173 9.56 -4.91 15.84
C GLU A 173 8.79 -3.59 15.65
N ILE A 174 8.70 -3.12 14.40
CA ILE A 174 7.96 -1.88 14.08
C ILE A 174 6.49 -2.03 14.49
N ILE A 175 5.84 -3.12 14.14
CA ILE A 175 4.43 -3.36 14.40
C ILE A 175 4.13 -3.37 15.90
N LEU A 176 4.92 -4.10 16.69
CA LEU A 176 4.72 -4.21 18.13
C LEU A 176 4.83 -2.87 18.86
N THR A 177 5.58 -1.90 18.31
CA THR A 177 5.67 -0.54 18.85
C THR A 177 4.35 0.26 18.67
N PHE A 178 3.42 -0.19 17.81
CA PHE A 178 2.22 0.56 17.42
C PHE A 178 0.90 -0.20 17.57
N ILE A 179 0.94 -1.45 18.07
CA ILE A 179 -0.28 -2.29 18.21
C ILE A 179 -0.99 -2.08 19.57
N ASP A 180 -0.32 -1.51 20.56
CA ASP A 180 -0.87 -1.20 21.88
C ASP A 180 -1.92 -0.08 21.88
#